data_84026f4fdeae6087ae6412b4720dde2a
#
_entry.id   84026f4fdeae6087ae6412b4720dde2a
#
_cell.length_a   1.000
_cell.length_b   1.000
_cell.length_c   1.000
_cell.angle_alpha   90.00
_cell.angle_beta   90.00
_cell.angle_gamma   90.00
#
_symmetry.space_group_name_H-M   'P 1'
#
loop_
_entity.id
_entity.type
_entity.pdbx_description
1 polymer ?
#
loop_
_entity_poly.entity_id
_entity_poly.type
_entity_poly.pdbx_seq_one_letter_code
_entity_poly.pdbx_strand_id
1 'polypeptide(L)'
;MATSSVAGKTIVISGAAGGLGKAIASAFLEAGANVAIFDVNEDRLKETAAEWEKYGDKAITAKTDITDETAVNAFFDNAVAKFGRIDMLINNAGVMDKFDPAGTTPLDLWNRVISVNLTGAYLCTKAAVNVFEKQSPSGGTIISIGSVASTRGLNAGMAYTVSKHGLIGLVRNTASFYGPKGIYSIAFLMGGMDTNIIDFMATGYNEVGMAAMGDANPGFVVGKTNVQLSDVAKYCIFFADPALAESSNGTTININKNWPSV
;
A
#
# COMPACT_ATOMS: atom_id res chain seq x y z
N MET A 1 -6.57 27.27 4.71
CA MET A 1 -6.34 26.77 3.36
C MET A 1 -7.37 25.67 3.13
N ALA A 2 -8.18 25.77 2.09
CA ALA A 2 -9.12 24.71 1.77
C ALA A 2 -8.30 23.50 1.29
N THR A 3 -8.34 22.40 2.02
CA THR A 3 -7.89 21.11 1.51
C THR A 3 -8.69 20.82 0.25
N SER A 4 -8.07 20.52 -0.87
CA SER A 4 -8.78 20.12 -2.07
C SER A 4 -9.73 18.96 -1.72
N SER A 5 -10.98 19.11 -2.07
CA SER A 5 -12.01 18.09 -1.76
C SER A 5 -11.62 16.79 -2.49
N VAL A 6 -11.63 15.67 -1.79
CA VAL A 6 -11.53 14.35 -2.41
C VAL A 6 -12.87 13.80 -2.88
N ALA A 7 -13.95 14.55 -2.62
CA ALA A 7 -15.29 14.17 -3.04
C ALA A 7 -15.37 13.97 -4.55
N GLY A 8 -15.87 12.81 -4.97
CA GLY A 8 -15.98 12.41 -6.36
C GLY A 8 -14.69 11.88 -7.01
N LYS A 9 -13.53 11.96 -6.35
CA LYS A 9 -12.31 11.28 -6.82
C LYS A 9 -12.45 9.78 -6.66
N THR A 10 -11.81 9.01 -7.53
CA THR A 10 -11.81 7.55 -7.48
C THR A 10 -10.46 7.04 -7.01
N ILE A 11 -10.47 6.24 -5.94
CA ILE A 11 -9.29 5.69 -5.29
C ILE A 11 -9.30 4.17 -5.41
N VAL A 12 -8.23 3.61 -5.98
CA VAL A 12 -8.00 2.15 -6.03
C VAL A 12 -7.04 1.76 -4.93
N ILE A 13 -7.36 0.72 -4.15
CA ILE A 13 -6.53 0.28 -3.02
C ILE A 13 -6.38 -1.24 -3.04
N SER A 14 -5.16 -1.74 -3.11
CA SER A 14 -4.86 -3.17 -3.04
C SER A 14 -4.73 -3.68 -1.60
N GLY A 15 -5.16 -4.93 -1.32
CA GLY A 15 -5.05 -5.54 0.00
C GLY A 15 -5.87 -4.79 1.06
N ALA A 16 -7.11 -4.42 0.73
CA ALA A 16 -7.88 -3.49 1.52
C ALA A 16 -9.15 -4.09 2.18
N ALA A 17 -9.23 -5.43 2.26
CA ALA A 17 -10.29 -6.08 3.04
C ALA A 17 -10.11 -5.96 4.56
N GLY A 18 -8.97 -5.45 5.03
CA GLY A 18 -8.68 -5.28 6.45
C GLY A 18 -7.51 -4.34 6.71
N GLY A 19 -7.16 -4.18 8.00
CA GLY A 19 -5.98 -3.45 8.44
C GLY A 19 -5.87 -2.04 7.88
N LEU A 20 -4.66 -1.67 7.44
CA LEU A 20 -4.38 -0.32 6.93
C LEU A 20 -5.19 0.02 5.67
N GLY A 21 -5.28 -0.91 4.71
CA GLY A 21 -6.00 -0.67 3.47
C GLY A 21 -7.47 -0.34 3.69
N LYS A 22 -8.15 -1.11 4.56
CA LYS A 22 -9.55 -0.84 4.95
C LYS A 22 -9.70 0.51 5.67
N ALA A 23 -8.78 0.86 6.57
CA ALA A 23 -8.81 2.13 7.27
C ALA A 23 -8.66 3.33 6.31
N ILE A 24 -7.73 3.24 5.33
CA ILE A 24 -7.57 4.25 4.29
C ILE A 24 -8.84 4.35 3.44
N ALA A 25 -9.36 3.22 2.96
CA ALA A 25 -10.55 3.15 2.12
C ALA A 25 -11.78 3.79 2.81
N SER A 26 -12.02 3.45 4.08
CA SER A 26 -13.11 4.02 4.88
C SER A 26 -12.97 5.53 5.02
N ALA A 27 -11.78 6.05 5.28
CA ALA A 27 -11.55 7.49 5.40
C ALA A 27 -11.82 8.24 4.08
N PHE A 28 -11.49 7.65 2.93
CA PHE A 28 -11.83 8.23 1.62
C PHE A 28 -13.35 8.20 1.37
N LEU A 29 -14.04 7.11 1.71
CA LEU A 29 -15.50 7.03 1.61
C LEU A 29 -16.19 8.08 2.49
N GLU A 30 -15.73 8.25 3.73
CA GLU A 30 -16.21 9.28 4.66
C GLU A 30 -16.01 10.70 4.12
N ALA A 31 -14.91 10.91 3.40
CA ALA A 31 -14.61 12.18 2.72
C ALA A 31 -15.35 12.36 1.38
N GLY A 32 -16.20 11.41 0.99
CA GLY A 32 -17.06 11.50 -0.20
C GLY A 32 -16.45 11.00 -1.50
N ALA A 33 -15.29 10.36 -1.47
CA ALA A 33 -14.65 9.74 -2.64
C ALA A 33 -15.37 8.46 -3.08
N ASN A 34 -15.11 8.03 -4.31
CA ASN A 34 -15.39 6.68 -4.79
C ASN A 34 -14.20 5.79 -4.48
N VAL A 35 -14.44 4.56 -4.05
CA VAL A 35 -13.39 3.65 -3.62
C VAL A 35 -13.57 2.29 -4.27
N ALA A 36 -12.50 1.78 -4.86
CA ALA A 36 -12.42 0.43 -5.41
C ALA A 36 -11.34 -0.35 -4.65
N ILE A 37 -11.73 -1.41 -3.97
CA ILE A 37 -10.78 -2.26 -3.24
C ILE A 37 -10.76 -3.68 -3.77
N PHE A 38 -9.60 -4.30 -3.67
CA PHE A 38 -9.47 -5.74 -3.89
C PHE A 38 -8.54 -6.39 -2.86
N ASP A 39 -8.79 -7.67 -2.64
CA ASP A 39 -8.04 -8.51 -1.72
C ASP A 39 -8.19 -9.98 -2.16
N VAL A 40 -7.34 -10.86 -1.65
CA VAL A 40 -7.48 -12.31 -1.83
C VAL A 40 -8.43 -12.93 -0.80
N ASN A 41 -8.66 -12.26 0.34
CA ASN A 41 -9.51 -12.74 1.43
C ASN A 41 -10.98 -12.38 1.18
N GLU A 42 -11.72 -13.33 0.63
CA GLU A 42 -13.12 -13.15 0.25
C GLU A 42 -14.05 -12.91 1.45
N ASP A 43 -13.79 -13.53 2.58
CA ASP A 43 -14.65 -13.40 3.76
C ASP A 43 -14.52 -11.99 4.36
N ARG A 44 -13.30 -11.48 4.51
CA ARG A 44 -13.08 -10.09 4.91
C ARG A 44 -13.63 -9.07 3.90
N LEU A 45 -13.59 -9.37 2.60
CA LEU A 45 -14.23 -8.51 1.58
C LEU A 45 -15.75 -8.46 1.77
N LYS A 46 -16.40 -9.57 2.05
CA LYS A 46 -17.85 -9.63 2.34
C LYS A 46 -18.21 -8.81 3.59
N GLU A 47 -17.45 -8.96 4.67
CA GLU A 47 -17.64 -8.19 5.90
C GLU A 47 -17.47 -6.68 5.63
N THR A 48 -16.42 -6.30 4.90
CA THR A 48 -16.15 -4.91 4.56
C THR A 48 -17.22 -4.33 3.64
N ALA A 49 -17.70 -5.09 2.66
CA ALA A 49 -18.79 -4.67 1.77
C ALA A 49 -20.09 -4.42 2.55
N ALA A 50 -20.43 -5.30 3.51
CA ALA A 50 -21.60 -5.13 4.36
C ALA A 50 -21.50 -3.85 5.24
N GLU A 51 -20.34 -3.57 5.82
CA GLU A 51 -20.13 -2.33 6.59
C GLU A 51 -20.27 -1.05 5.73
N TRP A 52 -20.00 -1.18 4.42
CA TRP A 52 -20.01 -0.04 3.48
C TRP A 52 -21.31 0.12 2.70
N GLU A 53 -22.33 -0.71 2.93
CA GLU A 53 -23.67 -0.57 2.31
C GLU A 53 -24.23 0.86 2.45
N LYS A 54 -23.95 1.53 3.57
CA LYS A 54 -24.32 2.93 3.82
C LYS A 54 -23.76 3.95 2.81
N TYR A 55 -22.68 3.61 2.08
CA TYR A 55 -22.09 4.47 1.07
C TYR A 55 -22.66 4.24 -0.34
N GLY A 56 -23.53 3.23 -0.50
CA GLY A 56 -24.21 2.91 -1.75
C GLY A 56 -23.22 2.64 -2.88
N ASP A 57 -23.43 3.29 -4.01
CA ASP A 57 -22.66 3.08 -5.25
C ASP A 57 -21.21 3.61 -5.23
N LYS A 58 -20.75 4.22 -4.13
CA LYS A 58 -19.40 4.77 -4.02
C LYS A 58 -18.32 3.74 -3.72
N ALA A 59 -18.67 2.51 -3.37
CA ALA A 59 -17.72 1.45 -3.05
C ALA A 59 -17.90 0.24 -3.98
N ILE A 60 -16.79 -0.30 -4.47
CA ILE A 60 -16.75 -1.63 -5.08
C ILE A 60 -15.65 -2.47 -4.43
N THR A 61 -15.94 -3.75 -4.27
CA THR A 61 -15.00 -4.73 -3.72
C THR A 61 -14.89 -5.93 -4.67
N ALA A 62 -13.70 -6.47 -4.83
CA ALA A 62 -13.52 -7.68 -5.64
C ALA A 62 -12.42 -8.58 -5.07
N LYS A 63 -12.65 -9.90 -5.18
CA LYS A 63 -11.59 -10.88 -4.94
C LYS A 63 -10.63 -10.86 -6.12
N THR A 64 -9.37 -10.45 -5.87
CA THR A 64 -8.34 -10.37 -6.91
C THR A 64 -6.99 -10.72 -6.31
N ASP A 65 -6.28 -11.63 -6.95
CA ASP A 65 -4.88 -11.91 -6.62
C ASP A 65 -4.00 -10.85 -7.30
N ILE A 66 -3.27 -10.09 -6.50
CA ILE A 66 -2.37 -9.04 -6.99
C ILE A 66 -1.23 -9.58 -7.86
N THR A 67 -0.94 -10.88 -7.79
CA THR A 67 0.11 -11.54 -8.57
C THR A 67 -0.37 -11.99 -9.96
N ASP A 68 -1.66 -11.93 -10.23
CA ASP A 68 -2.27 -12.23 -11.53
C ASP A 68 -2.52 -10.94 -12.32
N GLU A 69 -1.68 -10.69 -13.34
CA GLU A 69 -1.78 -9.50 -14.20
C GLU A 69 -3.14 -9.37 -14.89
N THR A 70 -3.72 -10.49 -15.33
CA THR A 70 -5.03 -10.48 -16.00
C THR A 70 -6.13 -10.04 -15.04
N ALA A 71 -6.13 -10.61 -13.83
CA ALA A 71 -7.10 -10.26 -12.80
C ALA A 71 -6.94 -8.79 -12.35
N VAL A 72 -5.70 -8.30 -12.19
CA VAL A 72 -5.43 -6.90 -11.86
C VAL A 72 -5.97 -5.98 -12.96
N ASN A 73 -5.66 -6.22 -14.24
CA ASN A 73 -6.15 -5.39 -15.34
C ASN A 73 -7.68 -5.38 -15.38
N ALA A 74 -8.34 -6.54 -15.27
CA ALA A 74 -9.80 -6.64 -15.26
C ALA A 74 -10.42 -5.84 -14.09
N PHE A 75 -9.76 -5.80 -12.92
CA PHE A 75 -10.23 -4.99 -11.79
C PHE A 75 -10.14 -3.49 -12.10
N PHE A 76 -9.05 -3.02 -12.68
CA PHE A 76 -8.90 -1.60 -13.08
C PHE A 76 -9.92 -1.21 -14.16
N ASP A 77 -10.16 -2.07 -15.15
CA ASP A 77 -11.18 -1.84 -16.17
C ASP A 77 -12.58 -1.73 -15.56
N ASN A 78 -12.92 -2.58 -14.59
CA ASN A 78 -14.18 -2.52 -13.86
C ASN A 78 -14.31 -1.22 -13.05
N ALA A 79 -13.24 -0.78 -12.36
CA ALA A 79 -13.23 0.48 -11.64
C ALA A 79 -13.46 1.69 -12.57
N VAL A 80 -12.83 1.69 -13.75
CA VAL A 80 -13.05 2.72 -14.78
C VAL A 80 -14.47 2.65 -15.33
N ALA A 81 -14.99 1.47 -15.64
CA ALA A 81 -16.37 1.31 -16.12
C ALA A 81 -17.40 1.81 -15.10
N LYS A 82 -17.17 1.60 -13.80
CA LYS A 82 -18.08 2.05 -12.74
C LYS A 82 -17.98 3.55 -12.46
N PHE A 83 -16.77 4.11 -12.39
CA PHE A 83 -16.54 5.47 -11.89
C PHE A 83 -16.07 6.47 -12.95
N GLY A 84 -15.77 6.00 -14.17
CA GLY A 84 -15.37 6.84 -15.29
C GLY A 84 -13.88 7.19 -15.33
N ARG A 85 -13.20 7.21 -14.18
CA ARG A 85 -11.77 7.52 -14.04
C ARG A 85 -11.18 6.95 -12.76
N ILE A 86 -9.87 6.97 -12.66
CA ILE A 86 -9.12 6.69 -11.43
C ILE A 86 -8.21 7.88 -11.16
N ASP A 87 -8.22 8.41 -9.93
CA ASP A 87 -7.40 9.56 -9.52
C ASP A 87 -6.19 9.16 -8.69
N MET A 88 -6.31 8.03 -7.96
CA MET A 88 -5.25 7.56 -7.10
C MET A 88 -5.19 6.04 -7.04
N LEU A 89 -3.97 5.50 -7.02
CA LEU A 89 -3.67 4.12 -6.63
C LEU A 89 -2.95 4.11 -5.28
N ILE A 90 -3.36 3.22 -4.38
CA ILE A 90 -2.63 2.92 -3.16
C ILE A 90 -2.18 1.45 -3.21
N ASN A 91 -0.89 1.24 -3.47
CA ASN A 91 -0.24 -0.06 -3.36
C ASN A 91 -0.04 -0.39 -1.87
N ASN A 92 -1.02 -1.07 -1.27
CA ASN A 92 -1.02 -1.41 0.14
C ASN A 92 -0.84 -2.92 0.39
N ALA A 93 -1.25 -3.78 -0.54
CA ALA A 93 -1.10 -5.23 -0.39
C ALA A 93 0.33 -5.61 -0.04
N GLY A 94 0.48 -6.49 0.94
CA GLY A 94 1.78 -6.97 1.36
C GLY A 94 1.67 -8.11 2.37
N VAL A 95 2.68 -8.95 2.35
CA VAL A 95 2.86 -10.06 3.29
C VAL A 95 4.22 -9.98 3.95
N MET A 96 4.31 -10.47 5.18
CA MET A 96 5.56 -10.54 5.92
C MET A 96 6.34 -11.81 5.56
N ASP A 97 7.66 -11.80 5.75
CA ASP A 97 8.48 -12.99 5.81
C ASP A 97 8.53 -13.56 7.25
N LYS A 98 9.39 -14.53 7.50
CA LYS A 98 9.53 -15.18 8.81
C LYS A 98 10.79 -14.76 9.57
N PHE A 99 11.36 -13.61 9.26
CA PHE A 99 12.61 -13.08 9.84
C PHE A 99 13.87 -13.92 9.54
N ASP A 100 13.82 -14.74 8.49
CA ASP A 100 14.98 -15.54 8.10
C ASP A 100 16.06 -14.67 7.46
N PRO A 101 17.35 -14.86 7.85
CA PRO A 101 18.47 -14.28 7.15
C PRO A 101 18.73 -15.02 5.82
N ALA A 102 19.63 -14.48 4.99
CA ALA A 102 19.91 -14.99 3.64
C ALA A 102 20.22 -16.50 3.58
N GLY A 103 20.95 -17.03 4.57
CA GLY A 103 21.37 -18.42 4.59
C GLY A 103 20.27 -19.44 4.87
N THR A 104 19.11 -19.00 5.40
CA THR A 104 18.02 -19.90 5.81
C THR A 104 16.66 -19.55 5.20
N THR A 105 16.56 -18.44 4.46
CA THR A 105 15.29 -18.05 3.79
C THR A 105 14.89 -19.12 2.77
N PRO A 106 13.75 -19.82 2.95
CA PRO A 106 13.25 -20.78 1.97
C PRO A 106 12.88 -20.08 0.65
N LEU A 107 13.15 -20.76 -0.49
CA LEU A 107 12.88 -20.17 -1.81
C LEU A 107 11.39 -19.90 -2.08
N ASP A 108 10.51 -20.75 -1.58
CA ASP A 108 9.07 -20.57 -1.69
C ASP A 108 8.60 -19.34 -0.91
N LEU A 109 9.11 -19.13 0.31
CA LEU A 109 8.86 -17.92 1.09
C LEU A 109 9.37 -16.67 0.37
N TRP A 110 10.60 -16.71 -0.14
CA TRP A 110 11.17 -15.65 -0.96
C TRP A 110 10.26 -15.31 -2.15
N ASN A 111 9.91 -16.32 -2.95
CA ASN A 111 9.07 -16.14 -4.13
C ASN A 111 7.71 -15.54 -3.77
N ARG A 112 7.05 -16.03 -2.71
CA ARG A 112 5.78 -15.49 -2.22
C ARG A 112 5.89 -14.02 -1.87
N VAL A 113 6.89 -13.64 -1.07
CA VAL A 113 7.04 -12.25 -0.59
C VAL A 113 7.37 -11.31 -1.75
N ILE A 114 8.29 -11.70 -2.64
CA ILE A 114 8.62 -10.89 -3.82
C ILE A 114 7.43 -10.76 -4.76
N SER A 115 6.71 -11.84 -5.03
CA SER A 115 5.55 -11.83 -5.92
C SER A 115 4.46 -10.89 -5.42
N VAL A 116 4.13 -10.93 -4.12
CA VAL A 116 3.07 -10.06 -3.57
C VAL A 116 3.56 -8.63 -3.40
N ASN A 117 4.68 -8.42 -2.68
CA ASN A 117 5.07 -7.09 -2.22
C ASN A 117 5.70 -6.22 -3.31
N LEU A 118 6.33 -6.83 -4.32
CA LEU A 118 7.07 -6.12 -5.36
C LEU A 118 6.44 -6.31 -6.75
N THR A 119 6.30 -7.55 -7.22
CA THR A 119 5.71 -7.82 -8.53
C THR A 119 4.26 -7.37 -8.58
N GLY A 120 3.46 -7.67 -7.55
CA GLY A 120 2.07 -7.22 -7.47
C GLY A 120 1.93 -5.70 -7.46
N ALA A 121 2.77 -4.99 -6.68
CA ALA A 121 2.78 -3.53 -6.69
C ALA A 121 3.18 -2.97 -8.08
N TYR A 122 4.11 -3.64 -8.78
CA TYR A 122 4.45 -3.29 -10.16
C TYR A 122 3.26 -3.48 -11.11
N LEU A 123 2.54 -4.60 -11.03
CA LEU A 123 1.37 -4.88 -11.87
C LEU A 123 0.28 -3.83 -11.68
N CYS A 124 -0.03 -3.48 -10.42
CA CYS A 124 -0.98 -2.42 -10.12
C CYS A 124 -0.51 -1.05 -10.63
N THR A 125 0.78 -0.72 -10.45
CA THR A 125 1.37 0.51 -10.96
C THR A 125 1.26 0.59 -12.48
N LYS A 126 1.57 -0.51 -13.19
CA LYS A 126 1.43 -0.62 -14.65
C LYS A 126 -0.01 -0.39 -15.11
N ALA A 127 -0.99 -1.04 -14.46
CA ALA A 127 -2.40 -0.86 -14.75
C ALA A 127 -2.85 0.59 -14.53
N ALA A 128 -2.49 1.19 -13.38
CA ALA A 128 -2.83 2.57 -13.04
C ALA A 128 -2.23 3.57 -14.05
N VAL A 129 -0.95 3.44 -14.37
CA VAL A 129 -0.28 4.32 -15.35
C VAL A 129 -0.98 4.25 -16.71
N ASN A 130 -1.33 3.05 -17.18
CA ASN A 130 -2.05 2.87 -18.44
C ASN A 130 -3.44 3.55 -18.43
N VAL A 131 -4.13 3.58 -17.30
CA VAL A 131 -5.39 4.32 -17.13
C VAL A 131 -5.13 5.83 -17.09
N PHE A 132 -4.17 6.27 -16.28
CA PHE A 132 -3.85 7.69 -16.09
C PHE A 132 -3.40 8.40 -17.37
N GLU A 133 -2.69 7.70 -18.25
CA GLU A 133 -2.28 8.25 -19.55
C GLU A 133 -3.44 8.39 -20.54
N LYS A 134 -4.46 7.53 -20.44
CA LYS A 134 -5.58 7.47 -21.40
C LYS A 134 -6.80 8.30 -21.00
N GLN A 135 -6.97 8.56 -19.69
CA GLN A 135 -8.12 9.33 -19.21
C GLN A 135 -8.01 10.83 -19.48
N SER A 136 -9.13 11.57 -19.45
CA SER A 136 -9.16 13.02 -19.65
C SER A 136 -9.83 13.72 -18.44
N PRO A 137 -9.15 14.68 -17.78
CA PRO A 137 -7.73 15.01 -17.93
C PRO A 137 -6.83 13.82 -17.53
N SER A 138 -5.66 13.70 -18.18
CA SER A 138 -4.65 12.69 -17.82
C SER A 138 -4.02 13.00 -16.46
N GLY A 139 -3.37 11.99 -15.87
CA GLY A 139 -2.66 12.15 -14.61
C GLY A 139 -3.29 11.36 -13.46
N GLY A 140 -2.56 11.28 -12.34
CA GLY A 140 -2.97 10.59 -11.14
C GLY A 140 -1.84 10.45 -10.13
N THR A 141 -2.16 10.00 -8.92
CA THR A 141 -1.18 9.83 -7.84
C THR A 141 -1.07 8.35 -7.46
N ILE A 142 0.15 7.87 -7.27
CA ILE A 142 0.43 6.52 -6.77
C ILE A 142 1.11 6.65 -5.41
N ILE A 143 0.49 6.07 -4.38
CA ILE A 143 1.12 5.92 -3.06
C ILE A 143 1.48 4.45 -2.87
N SER A 144 2.74 4.17 -2.54
CA SER A 144 3.19 2.83 -2.22
C SER A 144 3.52 2.71 -0.74
N ILE A 145 2.88 1.75 -0.06
CA ILE A 145 3.10 1.49 1.37
C ILE A 145 4.40 0.68 1.52
N GLY A 146 5.46 1.43 1.79
CA GLY A 146 6.77 0.91 2.15
C GLY A 146 6.84 0.55 3.65
N SER A 147 8.06 0.46 4.14
CA SER A 147 8.39 0.13 5.53
C SER A 147 9.70 0.79 5.92
N VAL A 148 9.99 0.93 7.19
CA VAL A 148 11.34 1.23 7.66
C VAL A 148 12.35 0.20 7.11
N ALA A 149 11.93 -1.02 6.83
CA ALA A 149 12.71 -2.04 6.11
C ALA A 149 13.00 -1.68 4.64
N SER A 150 12.45 -0.61 4.09
CA SER A 150 12.76 -0.13 2.73
C SER A 150 14.13 0.55 2.62
N THR A 151 14.73 0.91 3.74
CA THR A 151 16.01 1.64 3.81
C THR A 151 16.97 1.07 4.85
N ARG A 152 16.56 0.04 5.58
CA ARG A 152 17.33 -0.59 6.66
C ARG A 152 17.37 -2.11 6.50
N GLY A 153 18.50 -2.74 6.84
CA GLY A 153 18.70 -4.17 6.66
C GLY A 153 18.03 -5.06 7.70
N LEU A 154 17.94 -4.62 8.96
CA LEU A 154 17.52 -5.47 10.08
C LEU A 154 16.24 -4.96 10.75
N ASN A 155 15.17 -4.82 9.95
CA ASN A 155 13.82 -4.51 10.41
C ASN A 155 12.80 -5.58 10.00
N ALA A 156 13.28 -6.62 9.31
CA ALA A 156 12.53 -7.80 8.85
C ALA A 156 13.53 -8.86 8.41
N GLY A 157 13.07 -9.99 7.89
CA GLY A 157 13.91 -10.98 7.23
C GLY A 157 14.32 -10.56 5.83
N MET A 158 15.07 -11.44 5.16
CA MET A 158 15.68 -11.15 3.85
C MET A 158 14.66 -10.82 2.76
N ALA A 159 13.63 -11.65 2.61
CA ALA A 159 12.69 -11.51 1.50
C ALA A 159 11.86 -10.22 1.60
N TYR A 160 11.37 -9.90 2.80
CA TYR A 160 10.62 -8.66 3.03
C TYR A 160 11.49 -7.43 2.84
N THR A 161 12.70 -7.43 3.41
CA THR A 161 13.65 -6.33 3.26
C THR A 161 13.94 -6.04 1.80
N VAL A 162 14.26 -7.06 0.99
CA VAL A 162 14.54 -6.89 -0.44
C VAL A 162 13.29 -6.39 -1.18
N SER A 163 12.11 -6.95 -0.90
CA SER A 163 10.87 -6.50 -1.54
C SER A 163 10.58 -5.02 -1.29
N LYS A 164 10.79 -4.55 -0.05
CA LYS A 164 10.52 -3.17 0.33
C LYS A 164 11.61 -2.18 -0.16
N HIS A 165 12.87 -2.61 -0.30
CA HIS A 165 13.90 -1.83 -1.01
C HIS A 165 13.58 -1.73 -2.50
N GLY A 166 13.18 -2.84 -3.16
CA GLY A 166 12.77 -2.85 -4.57
C GLY A 166 11.59 -1.92 -4.84
N LEU A 167 10.64 -1.84 -3.90
CA LEU A 167 9.49 -0.93 -4.01
C LEU A 167 9.91 0.54 -4.15
N ILE A 168 10.97 0.97 -3.48
CA ILE A 168 11.49 2.34 -3.63
C ILE A 168 12.05 2.57 -5.04
N GLY A 169 12.71 1.56 -5.62
CA GLY A 169 13.14 1.59 -7.03
C GLY A 169 11.96 1.78 -7.98
N LEU A 170 10.86 1.04 -7.78
CA LEU A 170 9.63 1.17 -8.56
C LEU A 170 9.06 2.60 -8.45
N VAL A 171 8.95 3.15 -7.24
CA VAL A 171 8.44 4.50 -6.98
C VAL A 171 9.27 5.55 -7.70
N ARG A 172 10.59 5.53 -7.55
CA ARG A 172 11.51 6.51 -8.16
C ARG A 172 11.53 6.44 -9.68
N ASN A 173 11.53 5.23 -10.24
CA ASN A 173 11.47 5.04 -11.69
C ASN A 173 10.15 5.59 -12.25
N THR A 174 9.01 5.24 -11.65
CA THR A 174 7.69 5.74 -12.06
C THR A 174 7.63 7.26 -11.98
N ALA A 175 8.08 7.85 -10.89
CA ALA A 175 8.13 9.30 -10.70
C ALA A 175 8.94 10.02 -11.79
N SER A 176 10.11 9.46 -12.14
CA SER A 176 11.00 10.07 -13.14
C SER A 176 10.44 10.00 -14.55
N PHE A 177 9.85 8.86 -14.95
CA PHE A 177 9.31 8.68 -16.30
C PHE A 177 7.97 9.38 -16.53
N TYR A 178 7.11 9.40 -15.52
CA TYR A 178 5.73 9.82 -15.68
C TYR A 178 5.38 11.14 -14.98
N GLY A 179 6.27 11.68 -14.14
CA GLY A 179 6.09 13.01 -13.54
C GLY A 179 5.78 14.11 -14.56
N PRO A 180 6.52 14.21 -15.70
CA PRO A 180 6.21 15.19 -16.76
C PRO A 180 4.82 15.02 -17.40
N LYS A 181 4.16 13.90 -17.18
CA LYS A 181 2.80 13.59 -17.66
C LYS A 181 1.72 13.79 -16.59
N GLY A 182 2.07 14.38 -15.42
CA GLY A 182 1.15 14.58 -14.31
C GLY A 182 0.82 13.31 -13.51
N ILE A 183 1.67 12.28 -13.59
CA ILE A 183 1.54 11.05 -12.79
C ILE A 183 2.64 11.04 -11.74
N TYR A 184 2.24 11.11 -10.48
CA TYR A 184 3.14 11.25 -9.35
C TYR A 184 3.20 9.97 -8.53
N SER A 185 4.38 9.60 -8.04
CA SER A 185 4.61 8.37 -7.27
C SER A 185 5.41 8.66 -6.01
N ILE A 186 4.86 8.26 -4.85
CA ILE A 186 5.39 8.57 -3.51
C ILE A 186 5.41 7.27 -2.69
N ALA A 187 6.41 7.08 -1.85
CA ALA A 187 6.44 5.98 -0.89
C ALA A 187 6.26 6.47 0.55
N PHE A 188 5.45 5.76 1.34
CA PHE A 188 5.37 5.94 2.78
C PHE A 188 6.18 4.85 3.47
N LEU A 189 7.18 5.22 4.28
CA LEU A 189 8.00 4.29 5.06
C LEU A 189 7.36 4.13 6.44
N MET A 190 6.63 3.03 6.59
CA MET A 190 5.84 2.78 7.79
C MET A 190 6.69 2.20 8.91
N GLY A 191 6.47 2.69 10.13
CA GLY A 191 6.88 2.03 11.36
C GLY A 191 5.95 0.89 11.76
N GLY A 192 6.00 0.49 13.03
CA GLY A 192 5.08 -0.52 13.57
C GLY A 192 3.62 -0.06 13.52
N MET A 193 2.74 -0.95 13.11
CA MET A 193 1.29 -0.73 13.04
C MET A 193 0.56 -1.97 13.52
N ASP A 194 -0.62 -1.79 14.08
CA ASP A 194 -1.52 -2.89 14.43
C ASP A 194 -2.37 -3.26 13.21
N THR A 195 -1.95 -4.30 12.49
CA THR A 195 -2.59 -4.76 11.25
C THR A 195 -2.51 -6.27 11.12
N ASN A 196 -3.29 -6.83 10.22
CA ASN A 196 -3.29 -8.27 9.90
C ASN A 196 -1.98 -8.80 9.31
N ILE A 197 -0.99 -7.93 9.02
CA ILE A 197 0.31 -8.36 8.49
C ILE A 197 1.06 -9.27 9.46
N ILE A 198 0.73 -9.21 10.75
CA ILE A 198 1.33 -10.06 11.80
C ILE A 198 0.67 -11.44 11.93
N ASP A 199 -0.43 -11.73 11.20
CA ASP A 199 -1.13 -13.03 11.27
C ASP A 199 -0.20 -14.20 10.93
N PHE A 200 0.89 -13.96 10.16
CA PHE A 200 1.93 -14.96 9.86
C PHE A 200 2.59 -15.53 11.10
N MET A 201 2.66 -14.81 12.22
CA MET A 201 3.32 -15.25 13.45
C MET A 201 2.68 -16.54 14.01
N ALA A 202 1.39 -16.74 13.76
CA ALA A 202 0.69 -17.97 14.11
C ALA A 202 1.22 -19.21 13.37
N THR A 203 1.92 -19.03 12.24
CA THR A 203 2.50 -20.11 11.43
C THR A 203 3.98 -20.39 11.74
N GLY A 204 4.52 -19.73 12.79
CA GLY A 204 5.92 -19.82 13.21
C GLY A 204 6.83 -18.84 12.47
N TYR A 205 7.93 -18.47 13.10
CA TYR A 205 8.95 -17.56 12.59
C TYR A 205 10.34 -17.95 13.12
N ASN A 206 11.38 -17.36 12.56
CA ASN A 206 12.78 -17.56 13.00
C ASN A 206 13.01 -16.74 14.28
N GLU A 207 13.08 -17.42 15.42
CA GLU A 207 13.24 -16.76 16.73
C GLU A 207 14.56 -16.00 16.85
N VAL A 208 15.65 -16.55 16.27
CA VAL A 208 16.97 -15.90 16.27
C VAL A 208 16.94 -14.61 15.44
N GLY A 209 16.32 -14.65 14.27
CA GLY A 209 16.16 -13.47 13.43
C GLY A 209 15.27 -12.40 14.07
N MET A 210 14.18 -12.82 14.72
CA MET A 210 13.31 -11.90 15.45
C MET A 210 14.04 -11.26 16.63
N ALA A 211 14.80 -12.02 17.41
CA ALA A 211 15.59 -11.49 18.52
C ALA A 211 16.64 -10.49 18.03
N ALA A 212 17.38 -10.83 16.97
CA ALA A 212 18.37 -9.93 16.37
C ALA A 212 17.76 -8.61 15.87
N MET A 213 16.55 -8.68 15.29
CA MET A 213 15.79 -7.49 14.89
C MET A 213 15.41 -6.64 16.11
N GLY A 214 14.94 -7.26 17.19
CA GLY A 214 14.60 -6.58 18.45
C GLY A 214 15.81 -5.89 19.08
N ASP A 215 16.94 -6.55 19.15
CA ASP A 215 18.20 -6.00 19.68
C ASP A 215 18.72 -4.81 18.86
N ALA A 216 18.61 -4.90 17.53
CA ALA A 216 19.04 -3.83 16.63
C ALA A 216 18.10 -2.61 16.64
N ASN A 217 16.84 -2.79 17.06
CA ASN A 217 15.81 -1.74 17.06
C ASN A 217 15.13 -1.63 18.43
N PRO A 218 15.86 -1.27 19.49
CA PRO A 218 15.27 -1.16 20.83
C PRO A 218 14.21 -0.06 20.90
N GLY A 219 13.41 -0.11 21.95
CA GLY A 219 12.45 0.96 22.25
C GLY A 219 11.08 0.81 21.57
N PHE A 220 10.81 -0.31 20.91
CA PHE A 220 9.43 -0.60 20.48
C PHE A 220 8.54 -0.83 21.70
N VAL A 221 7.50 -0.04 21.82
CA VAL A 221 6.50 -0.18 22.88
C VAL A 221 5.12 -0.24 22.24
N VAL A 222 4.48 -1.41 22.35
CA VAL A 222 3.11 -1.61 21.84
C VAL A 222 2.17 -0.51 22.35
N GLY A 223 1.37 0.04 21.46
CA GLY A 223 0.43 1.12 21.75
C GLY A 223 1.04 2.52 21.83
N LYS A 224 2.37 2.66 22.02
CA LYS A 224 3.05 3.96 22.06
C LYS A 224 3.78 4.28 20.74
N THR A 225 4.59 3.35 20.26
CA THR A 225 5.37 3.51 19.02
C THR A 225 4.59 3.11 17.77
N ASN A 226 3.45 2.45 17.91
CA ASN A 226 2.57 2.13 16.77
C ASN A 226 2.00 3.39 16.14
N VAL A 227 2.11 3.48 14.83
CA VAL A 227 1.44 4.50 14.02
C VAL A 227 -0.05 4.18 13.96
N GLN A 228 -0.90 5.18 14.16
CA GLN A 228 -2.34 5.00 14.04
C GLN A 228 -2.74 4.89 12.56
N LEU A 229 -3.56 3.91 12.22
CA LEU A 229 -4.01 3.71 10.83
C LEU A 229 -4.76 4.93 10.29
N SER A 230 -5.54 5.61 11.14
CA SER A 230 -6.24 6.85 10.82
C SER A 230 -5.30 8.00 10.45
N ASP A 231 -4.09 8.05 11.01
CA ASP A 231 -3.14 9.10 10.66
C ASP A 231 -2.54 8.83 9.27
N VAL A 232 -2.25 7.57 8.93
CA VAL A 232 -1.81 7.21 7.58
C VAL A 232 -2.88 7.56 6.54
N ALA A 233 -4.16 7.31 6.85
CA ALA A 233 -5.27 7.68 5.97
C ALA A 233 -5.31 9.20 5.70
N LYS A 234 -5.05 10.04 6.70
CA LYS A 234 -4.95 11.51 6.51
C LYS A 234 -3.81 11.90 5.58
N TYR A 235 -2.64 11.23 5.66
CA TYR A 235 -1.55 11.44 4.69
C TYR A 235 -1.97 11.05 3.27
N CYS A 236 -2.71 9.95 3.10
CA CYS A 236 -3.23 9.56 1.79
C CYS A 236 -4.20 10.62 1.23
N ILE A 237 -5.12 11.13 2.06
CA ILE A 237 -6.06 12.20 1.69
C ILE A 237 -5.31 13.49 1.33
N PHE A 238 -4.26 13.85 2.08
CA PHE A 238 -3.43 15.01 1.81
C PHE A 238 -2.79 14.94 0.41
N PHE A 239 -2.24 13.79 0.03
CA PHE A 239 -1.63 13.59 -1.29
C PHE A 239 -2.63 13.28 -2.41
N ALA A 240 -3.92 13.28 -2.14
CA ALA A 240 -4.92 13.32 -3.20
C ALA A 240 -5.02 14.70 -3.87
N ASP A 241 -4.36 15.73 -3.31
CA ASP A 241 -4.10 17.01 -3.98
C ASP A 241 -2.93 16.86 -4.96
N PRO A 242 -3.16 17.02 -6.29
CA PRO A 242 -2.10 16.85 -7.29
C PRO A 242 -0.90 17.77 -7.10
N ALA A 243 -1.10 19.02 -6.62
CA ALA A 243 -0.01 19.96 -6.41
C ALA A 243 0.92 19.52 -5.27
N LEU A 244 0.36 18.90 -4.22
CA LEU A 244 1.13 18.33 -3.12
C LEU A 244 1.84 17.05 -3.55
N ALA A 245 1.17 16.22 -4.35
CA ALA A 245 1.77 15.02 -4.93
C ALA A 245 2.94 15.35 -5.86
N GLU A 246 2.79 16.37 -6.72
CA GLU A 246 3.85 16.87 -7.60
C GLU A 246 5.08 17.31 -6.83
N SER A 247 4.88 18.14 -5.80
CA SER A 247 6.00 18.66 -4.99
C SER A 247 6.75 17.58 -4.21
N SER A 248 6.13 16.41 -4.02
CA SER A 248 6.68 15.26 -3.30
C SER A 248 7.00 14.08 -4.20
N ASN A 249 6.95 14.26 -5.53
CA ASN A 249 7.14 13.18 -6.50
C ASN A 249 8.51 12.51 -6.38
N GLY A 250 8.55 11.20 -6.33
CA GLY A 250 9.76 10.37 -6.19
C GLY A 250 10.33 10.31 -4.76
N THR A 251 9.69 10.95 -3.79
CA THR A 251 10.19 10.98 -2.40
C THR A 251 9.73 9.79 -1.58
N THR A 252 10.42 9.61 -0.45
CA THR A 252 10.03 8.69 0.61
C THR A 252 9.69 9.50 1.87
N ILE A 253 8.55 9.21 2.50
CA ILE A 253 8.06 9.91 3.69
C ILE A 253 8.03 8.93 4.85
N ASN A 254 8.81 9.21 5.91
CA ASN A 254 8.81 8.39 7.11
C ASN A 254 7.57 8.68 7.95
N ILE A 255 6.77 7.65 8.21
CA ILE A 255 5.61 7.69 9.11
C ILE A 255 5.82 6.58 10.16
N ASN A 256 6.68 6.82 11.14
CA ASN A 256 7.19 5.80 12.03
C ASN A 256 7.28 6.21 13.52
N LYS A 257 6.80 7.41 13.88
CA LYS A 257 6.95 7.94 15.25
C LYS A 257 8.39 7.88 15.78
N ASN A 258 9.37 8.07 14.88
CA ASN A 258 10.80 7.95 15.17
C ASN A 258 11.21 6.57 15.73
N TRP A 259 10.51 5.50 15.36
CA TRP A 259 10.93 4.13 15.65
C TRP A 259 11.00 3.28 14.36
N PRO A 260 12.13 2.59 14.13
CA PRO A 260 13.38 2.74 14.84
C PRO A 260 13.96 4.16 14.67
N SER A 261 14.62 4.65 15.71
CA SER A 261 15.26 5.99 15.66
C SER A 261 16.29 6.06 14.53
N VAL A 262 16.34 7.21 13.91
CA VAL A 262 17.22 7.48 12.74
C VAL A 262 18.67 7.54 13.17
#